data_ca8b056115e7c60cc2c163eaa4febe86
#
_entry.id   ca8b056115e7c60cc2c163eaa4febe86
#
_cell.length_a   1.000
_cell.length_b   1.000
_cell.length_c   1.000
_cell.angle_alpha   90.00
_cell.angle_beta   90.00
_cell.angle_gamma   90.00
#
_symmetry.space_group_name_H-M   'P 1'
#
loop_
_entity.id
_entity.type
_entity.pdbx_description
1 polymer ?
#
loop_
_entity_poly.entity_id
_entity_poly.type
_entity_poly.pdbx_seq_one_letter_code
_entity_poly.pdbx_strand_id
1 'polypeptide(L)'
;LEETAEIVQGESKKWVAAGRQRAQSYLQRSLSSYNHSSNGYEVAIIAYALALSKSQDADLAYGKLLSIRQEEDGMIYWGKNEIKTNRVRYEFNRPFLEAKDVQEHDSLSVEATSYALITMFLVEGGGVTPIQGQIVRWLNTMRLGSGGFISAIDTIAALQALVLYSYHSRIKDITDLQIQVDLPDSNITETYHICTGNIIDTYKMEATNAWGHVNIFAKGAGHAIAQLDVDYGVDYEPKKDQPPRDYFNLNITEYFHGRNKSEVTIRSCFNWIGPSSE
;
A
#
# COMPACT_ATOMS: atom_id res chain seq x y z
N LEU A 1 6.85 -3.02 21.16
CA LEU A 1 6.84 -3.44 22.58
C LEU A 1 6.08 -4.76 22.78
N GLU A 2 4.90 -4.91 22.19
CA GLU A 2 4.09 -6.13 22.35
C GLU A 2 4.76 -7.34 21.70
N GLU A 3 5.17 -7.22 20.43
CA GLU A 3 5.82 -8.29 19.67
C GLU A 3 7.18 -8.69 20.25
N THR A 4 7.85 -7.80 20.97
CA THR A 4 9.16 -8.04 21.55
C THR A 4 9.11 -8.35 23.05
N ALA A 5 7.93 -8.29 23.67
CA ALA A 5 7.78 -8.45 25.13
C ALA A 5 8.26 -9.80 25.67
N GLU A 6 8.17 -10.85 24.87
CA GLU A 6 8.62 -12.20 25.24
C GLU A 6 10.15 -12.37 25.18
N ILE A 7 10.83 -11.53 24.37
CA ILE A 7 12.28 -11.60 24.18
C ILE A 7 13.02 -10.86 25.31
N VAL A 8 12.35 -9.89 25.94
CA VAL A 8 12.96 -9.03 26.96
C VAL A 8 13.04 -9.75 28.32
N GLN A 9 14.23 -9.79 28.90
CA GLN A 9 14.51 -10.47 30.18
C GLN A 9 14.98 -9.50 31.27
N GLY A 10 14.91 -9.93 32.53
CA GLY A 10 15.46 -9.20 33.67
C GLY A 10 14.69 -7.94 34.05
N GLU A 11 15.40 -6.91 34.50
CA GLU A 11 14.80 -5.61 34.90
C GLU A 11 14.12 -4.89 33.76
N SER A 12 14.60 -5.04 32.55
CA SER A 12 14.01 -4.45 31.35
C SER A 12 12.55 -4.87 31.14
N LYS A 13 12.17 -6.08 31.59
CA LYS A 13 10.78 -6.56 31.55
C LYS A 13 9.81 -5.67 32.32
N LYS A 14 10.23 -5.11 33.46
CA LYS A 14 9.42 -4.19 34.27
C LYS A 14 9.22 -2.85 33.54
N TRP A 15 10.28 -2.35 32.89
CA TRP A 15 10.22 -1.12 32.12
C TRP A 15 9.31 -1.25 30.90
N VAL A 16 9.38 -2.38 30.21
CA VAL A 16 8.51 -2.71 29.06
C VAL A 16 7.05 -2.78 29.50
N ALA A 17 6.75 -3.46 30.61
CA ALA A 17 5.40 -3.57 31.15
C ALA A 17 4.81 -2.19 31.53
N ALA A 18 5.59 -1.35 32.22
CA ALA A 18 5.16 0.00 32.57
C ALA A 18 5.00 0.91 31.33
N GLY A 19 5.86 0.76 30.34
CA GLY A 19 5.76 1.46 29.07
C GLY A 19 4.52 1.06 28.29
N ARG A 20 4.23 -0.24 28.22
CA ARG A 20 3.02 -0.80 27.61
C ARG A 20 1.75 -0.22 28.24
N GLN A 21 1.64 -0.24 29.55
CA GLN A 21 0.47 0.26 30.25
C GLN A 21 0.25 1.75 29.98
N ARG A 22 1.32 2.57 29.99
CA ARG A 22 1.22 3.99 29.65
C ARG A 22 0.78 4.22 28.20
N ALA A 23 1.34 3.45 27.27
CA ALA A 23 0.96 3.52 25.86
C ALA A 23 -0.51 3.14 25.64
N GLN A 24 -0.98 2.04 26.23
CA GLN A 24 -2.39 1.65 26.18
C GLN A 24 -3.31 2.74 26.71
N SER A 25 -3.01 3.30 27.91
CA SER A 25 -3.81 4.37 28.49
C SER A 25 -3.82 5.66 27.67
N TYR A 26 -2.75 5.94 26.93
CA TYR A 26 -2.70 7.05 26.00
C TYR A 26 -3.59 6.78 24.78
N LEU A 27 -3.47 5.60 24.15
CA LEU A 27 -4.25 5.22 22.98
C LEU A 27 -5.76 5.16 23.29
N GLN A 28 -6.15 4.65 24.45
CA GLN A 28 -7.53 4.63 24.92
C GLN A 28 -8.12 6.04 25.04
N ARG A 29 -7.36 6.98 25.61
CA ARG A 29 -7.78 8.39 25.72
C ARG A 29 -7.86 9.04 24.34
N SER A 30 -6.88 8.79 23.47
CA SER A 30 -6.90 9.29 22.10
C SER A 30 -8.10 8.78 21.34
N LEU A 31 -8.44 7.48 21.46
CA LEU A 31 -9.60 6.88 20.80
C LEU A 31 -10.91 7.61 21.11
N SER A 32 -11.09 8.11 22.32
CA SER A 32 -12.32 8.84 22.70
C SER A 32 -12.45 10.22 22.06
N SER A 33 -11.35 10.82 21.62
CA SER A 33 -11.33 12.13 20.96
C SER A 33 -11.59 12.07 19.45
N TYR A 34 -11.54 10.87 18.84
CA TYR A 34 -11.75 10.70 17.41
C TYR A 34 -13.24 10.64 17.03
N ASN A 35 -13.62 11.49 16.07
CA ASN A 35 -14.96 11.59 15.49
C ASN A 35 -14.98 10.97 14.08
N HIS A 36 -16.16 10.91 13.43
CA HIS A 36 -16.33 10.38 12.07
C HIS A 36 -15.49 11.09 10.97
N SER A 37 -15.04 12.33 11.23
CA SER A 37 -14.15 13.07 10.32
C SER A 37 -12.67 12.83 10.59
N SER A 38 -12.33 11.88 11.46
CA SER A 38 -10.96 11.59 11.86
C SER A 38 -10.18 10.91 10.75
N ASN A 39 -8.87 11.13 10.73
CA ASN A 39 -7.96 10.51 9.80
C ASN A 39 -7.98 8.98 9.96
N GLY A 40 -8.34 8.26 8.89
CA GLY A 40 -8.40 6.80 8.87
C GLY A 40 -7.08 6.14 9.27
N TYR A 41 -5.96 6.78 8.98
CA TYR A 41 -4.62 6.31 9.35
C TYR A 41 -4.41 6.21 10.87
N GLU A 42 -4.75 7.27 11.60
CA GLU A 42 -4.56 7.28 13.05
C GLU A 42 -5.46 6.26 13.76
N VAL A 43 -6.71 6.16 13.33
CA VAL A 43 -7.66 5.19 13.88
C VAL A 43 -7.21 3.75 13.58
N ALA A 44 -6.66 3.48 12.40
CA ALA A 44 -6.16 2.16 12.04
C ALA A 44 -4.97 1.73 12.92
N ILE A 45 -4.02 2.62 13.15
CA ILE A 45 -2.86 2.35 14.04
C ILE A 45 -3.31 2.13 15.48
N ILE A 46 -4.25 2.96 15.99
CA ILE A 46 -4.77 2.82 17.34
C ILE A 46 -5.49 1.48 17.51
N ALA A 47 -6.36 1.13 16.55
CA ALA A 47 -7.10 -0.12 16.58
C ALA A 47 -6.16 -1.34 16.52
N TYR A 48 -5.16 -1.30 15.65
CA TYR A 48 -4.13 -2.33 15.56
C TYR A 48 -3.37 -2.50 16.89
N ALA A 49 -2.88 -1.41 17.47
CA ALA A 49 -2.11 -1.45 18.71
C ALA A 49 -2.94 -1.95 19.90
N LEU A 50 -4.21 -1.54 20.01
CA LEU A 50 -5.11 -2.01 21.05
C LEU A 50 -5.51 -3.49 20.88
N ALA A 51 -5.73 -3.93 19.65
CA ALA A 51 -6.01 -5.34 19.32
C ALA A 51 -4.79 -6.22 19.63
N LEU A 52 -3.59 -5.82 19.16
CA LEU A 52 -2.35 -6.55 19.39
C LEU A 52 -2.05 -6.70 20.89
N SER A 53 -2.29 -5.65 21.66
CA SER A 53 -2.08 -5.64 23.13
C SER A 53 -3.23 -6.29 23.91
N LYS A 54 -4.25 -6.83 23.25
CA LYS A 54 -5.44 -7.43 23.88
C LYS A 54 -6.09 -6.51 24.91
N SER A 55 -6.20 -5.22 24.56
CA SER A 55 -6.84 -4.22 25.39
C SER A 55 -8.34 -4.47 25.50
N GLN A 56 -8.96 -4.06 26.60
CA GLN A 56 -10.41 -4.12 26.78
C GLN A 56 -11.17 -3.23 25.76
N ASP A 57 -10.52 -2.21 25.22
CA ASP A 57 -11.09 -1.30 24.24
C ASP A 57 -10.79 -1.70 22.78
N ALA A 58 -10.24 -2.90 22.56
CA ALA A 58 -9.95 -3.40 21.21
C ALA A 58 -11.20 -3.47 20.34
N ASP A 59 -12.30 -4.01 20.86
CA ASP A 59 -13.58 -4.11 20.14
C ASP A 59 -14.19 -2.74 19.85
N LEU A 60 -14.08 -1.79 20.78
CA LEU A 60 -14.53 -0.43 20.57
C LEU A 60 -13.73 0.26 19.46
N ALA A 61 -12.39 0.11 19.49
CA ALA A 61 -11.51 0.65 18.47
C ALA A 61 -11.79 0.03 17.09
N TYR A 62 -12.02 -1.28 17.06
CA TYR A 62 -12.40 -2.00 15.86
C TYR A 62 -13.74 -1.52 15.29
N GLY A 63 -14.75 -1.33 16.12
CA GLY A 63 -16.04 -0.76 15.70
C GLY A 63 -15.90 0.64 15.10
N LYS A 64 -15.06 1.50 15.70
CA LYS A 64 -14.73 2.81 15.14
C LYS A 64 -14.02 2.71 13.79
N LEU A 65 -13.03 1.83 13.69
CA LEU A 65 -12.31 1.58 12.44
C LEU A 65 -13.28 1.20 11.32
N LEU A 66 -14.19 0.27 11.56
CA LEU A 66 -15.18 -0.14 10.57
C LEU A 66 -16.15 0.99 10.18
N SER A 67 -16.46 1.91 11.10
CA SER A 67 -17.41 2.99 10.84
C SER A 67 -16.88 4.08 9.90
N ILE A 68 -15.55 4.19 9.76
CA ILE A 68 -14.88 5.20 8.92
C ILE A 68 -14.30 4.61 7.62
N ARG A 69 -14.61 3.33 7.35
CA ARG A 69 -14.18 2.71 6.10
C ARG A 69 -14.76 3.46 4.90
N GLN A 70 -13.98 3.51 3.85
CA GLN A 70 -14.40 4.00 2.55
C GLN A 70 -14.66 2.80 1.64
N GLU A 71 -15.65 2.93 0.76
CA GLU A 71 -16.02 1.89 -0.19
C GLU A 71 -16.18 2.51 -1.58
N GLU A 72 -15.46 1.96 -2.56
CA GLU A 72 -15.52 2.37 -3.95
C GLU A 72 -15.37 1.14 -4.86
N ASP A 73 -16.24 1.01 -5.84
CA ASP A 73 -16.23 -0.10 -6.82
C ASP A 73 -16.17 -1.50 -6.19
N GLY A 74 -16.80 -1.69 -5.04
CA GLY A 74 -16.80 -2.95 -4.31
C GLY A 74 -15.44 -3.28 -3.67
N MET A 75 -14.59 -2.28 -3.47
CA MET A 75 -13.34 -2.33 -2.75
C MET A 75 -13.43 -1.47 -1.48
N ILE A 76 -12.73 -1.86 -0.43
CA ILE A 76 -12.74 -1.19 0.87
C ILE A 76 -11.33 -0.74 1.23
N TYR A 77 -11.23 0.49 1.75
CA TYR A 77 -9.97 1.07 2.21
C TYR A 77 -10.17 2.12 3.30
N TRP A 78 -9.07 2.58 3.89
CA TRP A 78 -9.01 3.65 4.87
C TRP A 78 -8.01 4.71 4.41
N GLY A 79 -8.43 5.97 4.39
CA GLY A 79 -7.57 7.06 3.95
C GLY A 79 -8.18 8.42 4.26
N LYS A 80 -7.42 9.46 4.00
CA LYS A 80 -7.86 10.85 4.17
C LYS A 80 -8.66 11.33 2.96
N ASN A 81 -8.27 10.89 1.78
CA ASN A 81 -8.84 11.33 0.51
C ASN A 81 -9.52 10.17 -0.20
N GLU A 82 -10.55 10.48 -0.94
CA GLU A 82 -11.18 9.55 -1.86
C GLU A 82 -10.20 9.23 -3.01
N ILE A 83 -9.94 7.95 -3.23
CA ILE A 83 -9.01 7.49 -4.25
C ILE A 83 -9.81 6.77 -5.32
N LYS A 84 -9.90 7.37 -6.50
CA LYS A 84 -10.58 6.75 -7.65
C LYS A 84 -9.80 5.51 -8.11
N THR A 85 -10.46 4.36 -8.06
CA THR A 85 -9.87 3.07 -8.45
C THR A 85 -10.20 2.71 -9.90
N ASN A 86 -11.34 3.16 -10.41
CA ASN A 86 -11.74 2.90 -11.79
C ASN A 86 -11.47 4.12 -12.68
N ARG A 87 -10.59 3.94 -13.66
CA ARG A 87 -10.14 4.97 -14.58
C ARG A 87 -10.30 4.57 -16.03
N VAL A 88 -11.40 3.91 -16.32
CA VAL A 88 -11.72 3.60 -17.70
C VAL A 88 -12.39 4.83 -18.34
N ARG A 89 -11.68 5.46 -19.28
CA ARG A 89 -12.22 6.49 -20.16
C ARG A 89 -12.60 5.87 -21.49
N TYR A 90 -13.68 6.31 -22.07
CA TYR A 90 -14.10 5.88 -23.40
C TYR A 90 -13.82 6.98 -24.41
N GLU A 91 -12.99 6.71 -25.40
CA GLU A 91 -12.77 7.55 -26.56
C GLU A 91 -13.17 6.79 -27.82
N PHE A 92 -14.01 7.38 -28.65
CA PHE A 92 -14.52 6.72 -29.88
C PHE A 92 -15.05 5.28 -29.65
N ASN A 93 -15.78 5.07 -28.54
CA ASN A 93 -16.30 3.77 -28.10
C ASN A 93 -15.21 2.71 -27.77
N ARG A 94 -13.98 3.14 -27.57
CA ARG A 94 -12.89 2.28 -27.09
C ARG A 94 -12.57 2.58 -25.64
N PRO A 95 -12.46 1.60 -24.77
CA PRO A 95 -12.04 1.80 -23.41
C PRO A 95 -10.54 2.10 -23.34
N PHE A 96 -10.18 3.14 -22.63
CA PHE A 96 -8.80 3.44 -22.26
C PHE A 96 -8.68 3.40 -20.76
N LEU A 97 -7.67 2.69 -20.28
CA LEU A 97 -7.31 2.72 -18.87
C LEU A 97 -6.37 3.91 -18.65
N GLU A 98 -6.82 4.90 -17.88
CA GLU A 98 -5.94 6.00 -17.50
C GLU A 98 -4.92 5.53 -16.47
N ALA A 99 -3.66 5.89 -16.70
CA ALA A 99 -2.61 5.62 -15.73
C ALA A 99 -2.89 6.38 -14.43
N LYS A 100 -2.55 5.76 -13.30
CA LYS A 100 -2.64 6.39 -11.99
C LYS A 100 -1.46 7.35 -11.83
N ASP A 101 -1.74 8.61 -11.51
CA ASP A 101 -0.70 9.59 -11.19
C ASP A 101 0.05 9.20 -9.90
N VAL A 102 1.34 9.54 -9.80
CA VAL A 102 2.15 9.27 -8.61
C VAL A 102 1.49 9.83 -7.33
N GLN A 103 0.83 10.98 -7.43
CA GLN A 103 0.12 11.60 -6.30
C GLN A 103 -1.10 10.82 -5.80
N GLU A 104 -1.58 9.87 -6.57
CA GLU A 104 -2.74 9.03 -6.23
C GLU A 104 -2.35 7.72 -5.57
N HIS A 105 -1.06 7.42 -5.53
CA HIS A 105 -0.49 6.38 -4.69
C HIS A 105 -0.27 6.94 -3.28
N ASP A 106 -1.31 6.97 -2.48
CA ASP A 106 -1.23 7.47 -1.11
C ASP A 106 -0.66 6.41 -0.15
N SER A 107 0.60 6.61 0.24
CA SER A 107 1.32 5.74 1.18
C SER A 107 0.57 5.58 2.51
N LEU A 108 0.00 6.66 3.04
CA LEU A 108 -0.73 6.62 4.31
C LEU A 108 -2.02 5.82 4.23
N SER A 109 -2.73 5.88 3.11
CA SER A 109 -3.92 5.06 2.90
C SER A 109 -3.59 3.57 2.73
N VAL A 110 -2.48 3.25 2.07
CA VAL A 110 -1.98 1.87 1.97
C VAL A 110 -1.63 1.32 3.35
N GLU A 111 -0.90 2.09 4.14
CA GLU A 111 -0.51 1.70 5.50
C GLU A 111 -1.74 1.55 6.41
N ALA A 112 -2.66 2.52 6.41
CA ALA A 112 -3.91 2.47 7.18
C ALA A 112 -4.76 1.23 6.83
N THR A 113 -4.93 0.97 5.54
CA THR A 113 -5.70 -0.16 5.04
C THR A 113 -5.04 -1.49 5.41
N SER A 114 -3.73 -1.54 5.40
CA SER A 114 -2.96 -2.71 5.82
C SER A 114 -3.13 -3.00 7.31
N TYR A 115 -2.99 -2.00 8.17
CA TYR A 115 -3.25 -2.16 9.61
C TYR A 115 -4.71 -2.51 9.90
N ALA A 116 -5.66 -1.96 9.13
CA ALA A 116 -7.07 -2.33 9.27
C ALA A 116 -7.29 -3.83 8.97
N LEU A 117 -6.69 -4.35 7.90
CA LEU A 117 -6.76 -5.77 7.55
C LEU A 117 -6.14 -6.66 8.63
N ILE A 118 -4.95 -6.30 9.14
CA ILE A 118 -4.31 -7.04 10.23
C ILE A 118 -5.18 -7.02 11.49
N THR A 119 -5.78 -5.86 11.82
CA THR A 119 -6.66 -5.73 12.98
C THR A 119 -7.87 -6.67 12.89
N MET A 120 -8.47 -6.82 11.71
CA MET A 120 -9.56 -7.78 11.49
C MET A 120 -9.15 -9.20 11.88
N PHE A 121 -7.98 -9.65 11.45
CA PHE A 121 -7.50 -11.00 11.83
C PHE A 121 -7.22 -11.15 13.31
N LEU A 122 -6.77 -10.09 13.98
CA LEU A 122 -6.51 -10.11 15.41
C LEU A 122 -7.79 -10.17 16.26
N VAL A 123 -8.86 -9.52 15.79
CA VAL A 123 -10.14 -9.39 16.52
C VAL A 123 -11.11 -10.52 16.15
N GLU A 124 -11.30 -10.78 14.86
CA GLU A 124 -12.30 -11.76 14.38
C GLU A 124 -11.82 -13.20 14.47
N GLY A 125 -10.49 -13.42 14.54
CA GLY A 125 -9.91 -14.77 14.55
C GLY A 125 -10.07 -15.47 13.19
N GLY A 126 -9.10 -16.00 12.65
CA GLY A 126 -8.81 -16.94 11.58
C GLY A 126 -9.80 -17.27 10.45
N GLY A 127 -10.86 -16.53 10.23
CA GLY A 127 -11.77 -16.71 9.08
C GLY A 127 -11.55 -15.60 8.02
N VAL A 128 -11.70 -15.96 6.74
CA VAL A 128 -11.71 -14.95 5.67
C VAL A 128 -13.14 -14.58 5.33
N THR A 129 -13.44 -13.29 5.42
CA THR A 129 -14.74 -12.70 5.09
C THR A 129 -14.69 -12.00 3.72
N PRO A 130 -15.83 -11.75 3.05
CA PRO A 130 -15.88 -10.97 1.82
C PRO A 130 -15.25 -9.59 1.95
N ILE A 131 -15.37 -8.94 3.11
CA ILE A 131 -14.80 -7.61 3.38
C ILE A 131 -13.26 -7.64 3.25
N GLN A 132 -12.60 -8.63 3.83
CA GLN A 132 -11.15 -8.78 3.72
C GLN A 132 -10.70 -8.99 2.27
N GLY A 133 -11.48 -9.73 1.47
CA GLY A 133 -11.25 -9.86 0.03
C GLY A 133 -11.37 -8.54 -0.74
N GLN A 134 -12.31 -7.68 -0.34
CA GLN A 134 -12.48 -6.33 -0.91
C GLN A 134 -11.30 -5.42 -0.56
N ILE A 135 -10.77 -5.52 0.65
CA ILE A 135 -9.57 -4.79 1.08
C ILE A 135 -8.34 -5.23 0.29
N VAL A 136 -8.15 -6.54 0.15
CA VAL A 136 -7.01 -7.10 -0.61
C VAL A 136 -7.07 -6.68 -2.08
N ARG A 137 -8.27 -6.64 -2.69
CA ARG A 137 -8.43 -6.11 -4.04
C ARG A 137 -7.95 -4.67 -4.13
N TRP A 138 -8.35 -3.82 -3.19
CA TRP A 138 -7.91 -2.43 -3.16
C TRP A 138 -6.39 -2.32 -2.99
N LEU A 139 -5.78 -3.03 -2.05
CA LEU A 139 -4.32 -3.03 -1.86
C LEU A 139 -3.58 -3.42 -3.15
N ASN A 140 -4.09 -4.40 -3.88
CA ASN A 140 -3.48 -4.79 -5.16
C ASN A 140 -3.58 -3.71 -6.24
N THR A 141 -4.59 -2.83 -6.22
CA THR A 141 -4.66 -1.69 -7.15
C THR A 141 -3.62 -0.62 -6.86
N MET A 142 -3.05 -0.61 -5.64
CA MET A 142 -2.05 0.35 -5.19
C MET A 142 -0.60 -0.14 -5.39
N ARG A 143 -0.41 -1.36 -5.88
CA ARG A 143 0.93 -1.89 -6.16
C ARG A 143 1.56 -1.18 -7.35
N LEU A 144 2.86 -0.96 -7.24
CA LEU A 144 3.68 -0.46 -8.34
C LEU A 144 4.16 -1.62 -9.24
N GLY A 145 4.60 -1.32 -10.44
CA GLY A 145 5.17 -2.27 -11.38
C GLY A 145 6.34 -3.09 -10.83
N SER A 146 7.06 -2.54 -9.85
CA SER A 146 8.11 -3.25 -9.11
C SER A 146 7.57 -4.33 -8.15
N GLY A 147 6.25 -4.42 -7.95
CA GLY A 147 5.60 -5.32 -7.01
C GLY A 147 5.51 -4.81 -5.58
N GLY A 148 6.16 -3.69 -5.27
CA GLY A 148 6.07 -2.98 -3.99
C GLY A 148 5.00 -1.90 -4.00
N PHE A 149 5.12 -0.99 -3.03
CA PHE A 149 4.29 0.21 -2.90
C PHE A 149 5.19 1.44 -2.94
N ILE A 150 4.65 2.64 -2.68
CA ILE A 150 5.38 3.88 -2.93
C ILE A 150 6.52 4.13 -1.93
N SER A 151 6.40 3.65 -0.70
CA SER A 151 7.42 3.77 0.35
C SER A 151 7.80 2.41 0.93
N ALA A 152 8.91 2.37 1.68
CA ALA A 152 9.33 1.15 2.36
C ALA A 152 8.35 0.77 3.50
N ILE A 153 7.78 1.77 4.18
CA ILE A 153 6.90 1.57 5.34
C ILE A 153 5.58 0.95 4.91
N ASP A 154 4.92 1.54 3.92
CA ASP A 154 3.66 1.02 3.39
C ASP A 154 3.86 -0.34 2.71
N THR A 155 5.00 -0.56 2.06
CA THR A 155 5.37 -1.86 1.48
C THR A 155 5.47 -2.94 2.54
N ILE A 156 6.13 -2.66 3.67
CA ILE A 156 6.25 -3.62 4.78
C ILE A 156 4.87 -3.92 5.38
N ALA A 157 4.07 -2.89 5.67
CA ALA A 157 2.74 -3.05 6.24
C ALA A 157 1.80 -3.84 5.31
N ALA A 158 1.81 -3.50 4.01
CA ALA A 158 0.98 -4.16 3.02
C ALA A 158 1.40 -5.62 2.79
N LEU A 159 2.70 -5.91 2.71
CA LEU A 159 3.17 -7.29 2.59
C LEU A 159 2.80 -8.12 3.82
N GLN A 160 2.94 -7.57 5.02
CA GLN A 160 2.52 -8.24 6.25
C GLN A 160 1.02 -8.57 6.22
N ALA A 161 0.18 -7.62 5.84
CA ALA A 161 -1.26 -7.81 5.73
C ALA A 161 -1.65 -8.85 4.68
N LEU A 162 -1.03 -8.79 3.49
CA LEU A 162 -1.28 -9.72 2.39
C LEU A 162 -0.81 -11.15 2.70
N VAL A 163 0.34 -11.30 3.36
CA VAL A 163 0.83 -12.61 3.83
C VAL A 163 -0.14 -13.20 4.85
N LEU A 164 -0.61 -12.39 5.79
CA LEU A 164 -1.58 -12.83 6.80
C LEU A 164 -2.90 -13.27 6.16
N TYR A 165 -3.41 -12.47 5.21
CA TYR A 165 -4.58 -12.83 4.41
C TYR A 165 -4.37 -14.14 3.65
N SER A 166 -3.24 -14.29 2.96
CA SER A 166 -2.90 -15.52 2.23
C SER A 166 -2.85 -16.74 3.15
N TYR A 167 -2.31 -16.57 4.35
CA TYR A 167 -2.25 -17.65 5.36
C TYR A 167 -3.64 -18.09 5.82
N HIS A 168 -4.55 -17.16 6.07
CA HIS A 168 -5.92 -17.44 6.52
C HIS A 168 -6.86 -17.84 5.39
N SER A 169 -6.64 -17.34 4.19
CA SER A 169 -7.43 -17.65 2.99
C SER A 169 -7.06 -18.96 2.34
N ARG A 170 -6.22 -19.79 3.00
CA ARG A 170 -5.79 -21.07 2.43
C ARG A 170 -6.97 -21.80 1.83
N ILE A 171 -7.10 -21.63 0.54
CA ILE A 171 -7.98 -22.44 -0.27
C ILE A 171 -7.30 -23.81 -0.29
N LYS A 172 -7.93 -24.75 0.39
CA LYS A 172 -7.47 -26.16 0.40
C LYS A 172 -7.68 -26.84 -0.96
N ASP A 173 -8.13 -26.06 -1.94
CA ASP A 173 -8.47 -26.56 -3.26
C ASP A 173 -7.21 -26.74 -4.09
N ILE A 174 -7.24 -27.79 -4.88
CA ILE A 174 -6.21 -28.11 -5.86
C ILE A 174 -6.15 -26.91 -6.82
N THR A 175 -5.00 -26.25 -6.87
CA THR A 175 -4.76 -25.22 -7.87
C THR A 175 -4.42 -25.90 -9.19
N ASP A 176 -5.26 -25.67 -10.19
CA ASP A 176 -5.07 -26.11 -11.58
C ASP A 176 -5.67 -25.02 -12.46
N LEU A 177 -4.88 -23.97 -12.74
CA LEU A 177 -5.31 -22.77 -13.43
C LEU A 177 -4.47 -22.55 -14.69
N GLN A 178 -5.12 -22.49 -15.81
CA GLN A 178 -4.52 -22.10 -17.09
C GLN A 178 -4.86 -20.63 -17.38
N ILE A 179 -3.84 -19.83 -17.62
CA ILE A 179 -3.97 -18.42 -17.99
C ILE A 179 -3.36 -18.22 -19.37
N GLN A 180 -4.16 -17.74 -20.30
CA GLN A 180 -3.71 -17.34 -21.63
C GLN A 180 -3.72 -15.83 -21.72
N VAL A 181 -2.61 -15.25 -22.12
CA VAL A 181 -2.44 -13.83 -22.41
C VAL A 181 -2.28 -13.68 -23.91
N ASP A 182 -3.15 -12.88 -24.51
CA ASP A 182 -3.23 -12.70 -25.94
C ASP A 182 -3.18 -11.22 -26.31
N LEU A 183 -2.23 -10.86 -27.17
CA LEU A 183 -2.08 -9.55 -27.77
C LEU A 183 -2.32 -9.66 -29.29
N PRO A 184 -3.57 -9.63 -29.73
CA PRO A 184 -3.92 -9.94 -31.13
C PRO A 184 -3.28 -8.97 -32.12
N ASP A 185 -3.19 -7.69 -31.78
CA ASP A 185 -2.62 -6.66 -32.64
C ASP A 185 -1.09 -6.81 -32.83
N SER A 186 -0.42 -7.48 -31.91
CA SER A 186 1.01 -7.80 -31.96
C SER A 186 1.29 -9.25 -32.33
N ASN A 187 0.25 -10.06 -32.51
CA ASN A 187 0.30 -11.49 -32.83
C ASN A 187 1.16 -12.30 -31.82
N ILE A 188 1.02 -11.94 -30.52
CA ILE A 188 1.70 -12.61 -29.40
C ILE A 188 0.65 -13.30 -28.55
N THR A 189 0.86 -14.57 -28.26
CA THR A 189 0.01 -15.37 -27.37
C THR A 189 0.89 -16.23 -26.48
N GLU A 190 0.74 -16.13 -25.18
CA GLU A 190 1.41 -16.99 -24.20
C GLU A 190 0.40 -17.66 -23.27
N THR A 191 0.74 -18.87 -22.85
CA THR A 191 -0.09 -19.66 -21.95
C THR A 191 0.72 -20.14 -20.77
N TYR A 192 0.20 -19.86 -19.58
CA TYR A 192 0.80 -20.25 -18.30
C TYR A 192 -0.10 -21.27 -17.61
N HIS A 193 0.52 -22.29 -17.05
CA HIS A 193 -0.15 -23.32 -16.26
C HIS A 193 0.31 -23.25 -14.82
N ILE A 194 -0.61 -22.94 -13.91
CA ILE A 194 -0.36 -22.78 -12.48
C ILE A 194 -0.95 -23.98 -11.76
N CYS A 195 -0.12 -24.72 -11.07
CA CYS A 195 -0.50 -25.87 -10.25
C CYS A 195 0.07 -25.74 -8.85
N THR A 196 -0.28 -26.66 -7.96
CA THR A 196 0.19 -26.63 -6.56
C THR A 196 1.72 -26.62 -6.44
N GLY A 197 2.44 -27.18 -7.41
CA GLY A 197 3.91 -27.24 -7.40
C GLY A 197 4.61 -25.92 -7.77
N ASN A 198 3.95 -25.02 -8.49
CA ASN A 198 4.51 -23.75 -8.96
C ASN A 198 3.67 -22.52 -8.55
N ILE A 199 2.84 -22.66 -7.53
CA ILE A 199 1.92 -21.62 -7.06
C ILE A 199 2.60 -20.32 -6.61
N ILE A 200 3.90 -20.39 -6.26
CA ILE A 200 4.70 -19.24 -5.84
C ILE A 200 5.52 -18.64 -6.97
N ASP A 201 5.47 -19.23 -8.16
CA ASP A 201 6.26 -18.75 -9.29
C ASP A 201 5.65 -17.46 -9.86
N THR A 202 6.52 -16.60 -10.35
CA THR A 202 6.14 -15.37 -11.04
C THR A 202 6.48 -15.52 -12.51
N TYR A 203 5.48 -15.32 -13.35
CA TYR A 203 5.64 -15.34 -14.80
C TYR A 203 5.64 -13.90 -15.31
N LYS A 204 6.50 -13.60 -16.27
CA LYS A 204 6.63 -12.28 -16.88
C LYS A 204 6.66 -12.44 -18.40
N MET A 205 5.83 -11.68 -19.08
CA MET A 205 5.84 -11.53 -20.52
C MET A 205 6.22 -10.08 -20.86
N GLU A 206 7.16 -9.89 -21.76
CA GLU A 206 7.53 -8.58 -22.27
C GLU A 206 7.13 -8.47 -23.73
N ALA A 207 6.37 -7.44 -24.06
CA ALA A 207 5.97 -7.15 -25.43
C ALA A 207 6.47 -5.75 -25.81
N THR A 208 7.58 -5.69 -26.54
CA THR A 208 8.14 -4.44 -27.05
C THR A 208 7.36 -3.95 -28.26
N ASN A 209 7.11 -2.64 -28.34
CA ASN A 209 6.33 -2.01 -29.42
C ASN A 209 4.91 -2.60 -29.60
N ALA A 210 4.34 -3.13 -28.52
CA ALA A 210 2.98 -3.62 -28.52
C ALA A 210 1.99 -2.46 -28.49
N TRP A 211 0.87 -2.63 -29.16
CA TRP A 211 -0.25 -1.69 -29.16
C TRP A 211 -1.57 -2.48 -29.25
N GLY A 212 -2.68 -1.81 -28.94
CA GLY A 212 -3.99 -2.44 -29.05
C GLY A 212 -4.47 -3.04 -27.72
N HIS A 213 -5.08 -4.21 -27.79
CA HIS A 213 -5.74 -4.85 -26.65
C HIS A 213 -4.89 -5.97 -26.06
N VAL A 214 -4.96 -6.10 -24.75
CA VAL A 214 -4.45 -7.27 -24.01
C VAL A 214 -5.66 -8.06 -23.53
N ASN A 215 -5.80 -9.29 -23.99
CA ASN A 215 -6.85 -10.19 -23.57
C ASN A 215 -6.26 -11.22 -22.60
N ILE A 216 -6.92 -11.41 -21.47
CA ILE A 216 -6.51 -12.41 -20.47
C ILE A 216 -7.66 -13.39 -20.29
N PHE A 217 -7.40 -14.66 -20.56
CA PHE A 217 -8.36 -15.75 -20.39
C PHE A 217 -7.86 -16.66 -19.28
N ALA A 218 -8.72 -16.96 -18.32
CA ALA A 218 -8.41 -17.89 -17.24
C ALA A 218 -9.41 -19.04 -17.26
N LYS A 219 -8.89 -20.28 -17.13
CA LYS A 219 -9.69 -21.50 -17.07
C LYS A 219 -9.13 -22.44 -16.02
N GLY A 220 -10.00 -22.99 -15.19
CA GLY A 220 -9.60 -23.94 -14.14
C GLY A 220 -10.01 -23.49 -12.75
N ALA A 221 -9.30 -23.95 -11.73
CA ALA A 221 -9.52 -23.64 -10.32
C ALA A 221 -8.27 -23.02 -9.72
N GLY A 222 -8.43 -21.96 -8.94
CA GLY A 222 -7.31 -21.28 -8.26
C GLY A 222 -7.44 -19.76 -8.33
N HIS A 223 -6.40 -19.08 -7.86
CA HIS A 223 -6.30 -17.62 -7.88
C HIS A 223 -4.94 -17.21 -8.42
N ALA A 224 -4.93 -16.19 -9.25
CA ALA A 224 -3.72 -15.52 -9.73
C ALA A 224 -3.95 -14.02 -9.79
N ILE A 225 -2.88 -13.26 -9.69
CA ILE A 225 -2.88 -11.81 -9.88
C ILE A 225 -2.18 -11.57 -11.22
N ALA A 226 -2.90 -10.94 -12.15
CA ALA A 226 -2.33 -10.42 -13.38
C ALA A 226 -2.11 -8.92 -13.23
N GLN A 227 -0.91 -8.46 -13.54
CA GLN A 227 -0.54 -7.04 -13.54
C GLN A 227 -0.06 -6.67 -14.94
N LEU A 228 -0.56 -5.56 -15.45
CA LEU A 228 -0.13 -4.98 -16.71
C LEU A 228 0.61 -3.67 -16.42
N ASP A 229 1.89 -3.63 -16.77
CA ASP A 229 2.69 -2.43 -16.73
C ASP A 229 2.91 -1.92 -18.15
N VAL A 230 2.68 -0.65 -18.39
CA VAL A 230 2.79 -0.02 -19.70
C VAL A 230 3.74 1.16 -19.62
N ASP A 231 4.87 1.06 -20.31
CA ASP A 231 5.84 2.15 -20.45
C ASP A 231 5.73 2.73 -21.87
N TYR A 232 5.52 4.03 -21.97
CA TYR A 232 5.46 4.72 -23.25
C TYR A 232 6.15 6.07 -23.20
N GLY A 233 6.80 6.44 -24.29
CA GLY A 233 7.40 7.76 -24.45
C GLY A 233 6.33 8.80 -24.80
N VAL A 234 6.39 9.95 -24.15
CA VAL A 234 5.60 11.13 -24.51
C VAL A 234 6.51 12.27 -24.88
N ASP A 235 6.08 13.11 -25.81
CA ASP A 235 6.78 14.35 -26.10
C ASP A 235 6.76 15.25 -24.86
N TYR A 236 7.90 15.84 -24.53
CA TYR A 236 8.00 16.76 -23.41
C TYR A 236 7.23 18.04 -23.75
N GLU A 237 6.02 18.14 -23.24
CA GLU A 237 5.30 19.42 -23.20
C GLU A 237 5.56 20.08 -21.84
N PRO A 238 6.32 21.20 -21.80
CA PRO A 238 6.41 21.97 -20.57
C PRO A 238 5.00 22.41 -20.18
N LYS A 239 4.56 22.09 -18.96
CA LYS A 239 3.27 22.55 -18.41
C LYS A 239 3.25 24.09 -18.51
N LYS A 240 2.58 24.62 -19.52
CA LYS A 240 2.54 26.06 -19.84
C LYS A 240 1.88 26.91 -18.77
N ASP A 241 1.12 26.31 -17.86
CA ASP A 241 0.20 27.04 -16.98
C ASP A 241 0.56 27.04 -15.50
N GLN A 242 1.67 26.43 -15.09
CA GLN A 242 2.15 26.58 -13.72
C GLN A 242 3.66 26.92 -13.74
N PRO A 243 4.01 28.13 -13.25
CA PRO A 243 5.43 28.39 -13.00
C PRO A 243 5.96 27.33 -12.03
N PRO A 244 7.21 26.85 -12.24
CA PRO A 244 7.80 25.88 -11.32
C PRO A 244 7.70 26.45 -9.90
N ARG A 245 6.92 25.82 -9.05
CA ARG A 245 6.84 26.19 -7.64
C ARG A 245 8.05 25.58 -6.97
N ASP A 246 9.00 26.42 -6.65
CA ASP A 246 10.12 26.01 -5.78
C ASP A 246 9.54 25.76 -4.39
N TYR A 247 9.42 24.49 -4.02
CA TYR A 247 8.99 24.10 -2.67
C TYR A 247 10.15 24.03 -1.68
N PHE A 248 11.36 24.03 -2.20
CA PHE A 248 12.57 23.99 -1.41
C PHE A 248 13.49 25.14 -1.78
N ASN A 249 14.02 25.81 -0.78
CA ASN A 249 15.13 26.72 -0.94
C ASN A 249 16.41 25.95 -0.61
N LEU A 250 17.36 25.91 -1.55
CA LEU A 250 18.64 25.27 -1.40
C LEU A 250 19.74 26.33 -1.40
N ASN A 251 20.48 26.41 -0.30
CA ASN A 251 21.65 27.28 -0.19
C ASN A 251 22.91 26.42 -0.02
N ILE A 252 23.82 26.52 -0.97
CA ILE A 252 25.08 25.79 -0.98
C ILE A 252 26.22 26.77 -0.75
N THR A 253 27.07 26.47 0.22
CA THR A 253 28.27 27.26 0.55
C THR A 253 29.49 26.36 0.47
N GLU A 254 30.48 26.77 -0.24
CA GLU A 254 31.74 26.04 -0.44
C GLU A 254 32.89 26.73 0.32
N TYR A 255 33.65 25.94 1.05
CA TYR A 255 34.85 26.40 1.76
C TYR A 255 36.04 25.57 1.30
N PHE A 256 37.07 26.25 0.79
CA PHE A 256 38.30 25.62 0.35
C PHE A 256 39.35 25.72 1.43
N HIS A 257 39.95 24.60 1.81
CA HIS A 257 40.96 24.48 2.86
C HIS A 257 42.20 23.72 2.32
N GLY A 258 43.19 23.63 3.19
CA GLY A 258 44.41 22.88 2.93
C GLY A 258 45.38 23.59 2.02
N ARG A 259 46.55 22.96 1.84
CA ARG A 259 47.61 23.50 1.00
C ARG A 259 47.17 23.45 -0.47
N ASN A 260 47.21 24.57 -1.16
CA ASN A 260 46.70 24.73 -2.53
C ASN A 260 45.19 24.42 -2.72
N LYS A 261 44.34 24.67 -1.69
CA LYS A 261 42.89 24.38 -1.74
C LYS A 261 42.60 22.90 -2.03
N SER A 262 43.39 22.00 -1.46
CA SER A 262 43.27 20.56 -1.67
C SER A 262 42.07 19.92 -0.97
N GLU A 263 41.41 20.65 -0.08
CA GLU A 263 40.24 20.20 0.67
C GLU A 263 39.06 21.14 0.40
N VAL A 264 37.88 20.57 0.17
CA VAL A 264 36.64 21.31 -0.03
C VAL A 264 35.61 20.86 0.98
N THR A 265 35.12 21.82 1.75
CA THR A 265 33.94 21.58 2.63
C THR A 265 32.71 22.18 1.96
N ILE A 266 31.73 21.37 1.65
CA ILE A 266 30.45 21.81 1.09
C ILE A 266 29.41 21.79 2.21
N ARG A 267 28.79 22.92 2.46
CA ARG A 267 27.66 23.05 3.36
C ARG A 267 26.42 23.30 2.54
N SER A 268 25.49 22.36 2.53
CA SER A 268 24.18 22.50 1.92
C SER A 268 23.12 22.71 3.01
N CYS A 269 22.33 23.76 2.86
CA CYS A 269 21.17 24.03 3.72
C CYS A 269 19.94 24.05 2.83
N PHE A 270 18.92 23.35 3.24
CA PHE A 270 17.61 23.34 2.55
C PHE A 270 16.49 23.59 3.55
N ASN A 271 15.47 24.29 3.11
CA ASN A 271 14.26 24.51 3.88
C ASN A 271 13.03 24.45 2.95
N TRP A 272 11.94 23.99 3.51
CA TRP A 272 10.64 23.99 2.86
C TRP A 272 10.08 25.40 2.78
N ILE A 273 9.68 25.83 1.58
CA ILE A 273 9.06 27.13 1.31
C ILE A 273 7.66 27.02 0.69
N GLY A 274 7.19 25.76 0.49
CA GLY A 274 5.84 25.53 0.02
C GLY A 274 4.76 25.89 1.06
N PRO A 275 3.47 25.89 0.66
CA PRO A 275 2.39 26.15 1.59
C PRO A 275 2.43 25.12 2.72
N SER A 276 2.27 25.58 3.95
CA SER A 276 2.05 24.69 5.10
C SER A 276 0.72 23.97 4.86
N SER A 277 0.75 22.64 4.93
CA SER A 277 -0.48 21.86 4.97
C SER A 277 -1.24 22.23 6.25
N GLU A 278 -2.36 22.95 6.11
CA GLU A 278 -3.35 23.06 7.17
C GLU A 278 -4.06 21.71 7.39
#